data_7174ec75a5f3c5ffdbd9a4faffa8b9b0
#
_entry.id   7174ec75a5f3c5ffdbd9a4faffa8b9b0
#
_cell.length_a   1.000
_cell.length_b   1.000
_cell.length_c   1.000
_cell.angle_alpha   90.00
_cell.angle_beta   90.00
_cell.angle_gamma   90.00
#
_symmetry.space_group_name_H-M   'P 1'
#
loop_
_entity.id
_entity.type
_entity.pdbx_description
1 polymer ?
#
loop_
_entity_poly.entity_id
_entity_poly.type
_entity_poly.pdbx_seq_one_letter_code
_entity_poly.pdbx_strand_id
1 'polypeptide(L)'
;THTRTAEVTIVEPRSIVIIEGILLLSFEEIADRLDLAVYLDVPEDVRLERRIKRDIAERGREPDDVRRQFAETVAPMHDRFVEPFRHRAHRTVALHEDYGPVADELIERLFDPSALAS
;
A
#
# COMPACT_ATOMS: atom_id res chain seq x y z
N THR A 1 5.69 -10.39 22.21
CA THR A 1 6.21 -10.90 20.95
C THR A 1 5.21 -11.87 20.35
N HIS A 2 4.77 -11.55 19.21
CA HIS A 2 3.91 -12.46 18.49
C HIS A 2 4.74 -13.52 17.81
N THR A 3 4.76 -14.68 18.36
CA THR A 3 5.20 -15.83 17.61
C THR A 3 4.18 -16.02 16.50
N ARG A 4 4.61 -15.89 15.28
CA ARG A 4 3.76 -16.29 14.18
C ARG A 4 3.54 -17.78 14.29
N THR A 5 2.34 -18.11 14.65
CA THR A 5 1.92 -19.49 14.58
C THR A 5 1.93 -19.93 13.12
N ALA A 6 2.14 -21.20 12.91
CA ALA A 6 2.06 -21.80 11.58
C ALA A 6 0.62 -21.82 11.02
N GLU A 7 -0.27 -21.03 11.58
CA GLU A 7 -1.63 -20.94 11.08
C GLU A 7 -1.66 -20.30 9.68
N VAL A 8 -2.15 -21.08 8.74
CA VAL A 8 -2.41 -20.60 7.38
C VAL A 8 -3.91 -20.39 7.26
N THR A 9 -4.29 -19.13 7.01
CA THR A 9 -5.69 -18.82 6.71
C THR A 9 -5.94 -19.08 5.23
N ILE A 10 -6.86 -19.99 4.93
CA ILE A 10 -7.27 -20.27 3.57
C ILE A 10 -8.39 -19.30 3.21
N VAL A 11 -8.13 -18.50 2.17
CA VAL A 11 -9.11 -17.56 1.61
C VAL A 11 -9.73 -18.22 0.39
N GLU A 12 -11.04 -18.42 0.41
CA GLU A 12 -11.74 -18.97 -0.74
C GLU A 12 -11.81 -17.97 -1.88
N PRO A 13 -11.68 -18.42 -3.13
CA PRO A 13 -11.83 -17.56 -4.29
C PRO A 13 -13.21 -16.91 -4.31
N ARG A 14 -13.23 -15.62 -4.65
CA ARG A 14 -14.45 -14.83 -4.86
C ARG A 14 -14.32 -14.15 -6.22
N SER A 15 -15.43 -13.54 -6.67
CA SER A 15 -15.42 -12.78 -7.92
C SER A 15 -14.44 -11.62 -7.86
N ILE A 16 -14.32 -10.99 -6.68
CA ILE A 16 -13.37 -9.92 -6.44
C ILE A 16 -12.67 -10.19 -5.10
N VAL A 17 -11.34 -10.13 -5.12
CA VAL A 17 -10.52 -10.24 -3.91
C VAL A 17 -9.62 -9.00 -3.87
N ILE A 18 -9.63 -8.28 -2.74
CA ILE A 18 -8.79 -7.11 -2.52
C ILE A 18 -7.70 -7.47 -1.53
N ILE A 19 -6.46 -7.22 -1.91
CA ILE A 19 -5.29 -7.43 -1.06
C ILE A 19 -4.62 -6.08 -0.84
N GLU A 20 -4.25 -5.77 0.39
CA GLU A 20 -3.54 -4.54 0.68
C GLU A 20 -2.24 -4.82 1.42
N GLY A 21 -1.24 -3.99 1.21
CA GLY A 21 0.05 -4.08 1.87
C GLY A 21 1.10 -3.22 1.20
N ILE A 22 2.00 -2.67 2.00
CA ILE A 22 3.03 -1.75 1.49
C ILE A 22 4.12 -2.46 0.67
N LEU A 23 4.30 -3.76 0.85
CA LEU A 23 5.35 -4.54 0.19
C LEU A 23 4.85 -5.40 -0.98
N LEU A 24 3.56 -5.33 -1.31
CA LEU A 24 2.98 -6.21 -2.34
C LEU A 24 3.70 -6.12 -3.68
N LEU A 25 4.03 -4.91 -4.12
CA LEU A 25 4.66 -4.70 -5.43
C LEU A 25 6.15 -5.02 -5.43
N SER A 26 6.79 -5.13 -4.26
CA SER A 26 8.21 -5.51 -4.19
C SER A 26 8.44 -6.98 -4.52
N PHE A 27 7.39 -7.80 -4.40
CA PHE A 27 7.46 -9.22 -4.75
C PHE A 27 6.91 -9.42 -6.16
N GLU A 28 7.79 -9.68 -7.11
CA GLU A 28 7.40 -9.87 -8.50
C GLU A 28 6.32 -10.95 -8.66
N GLU A 29 6.45 -12.04 -7.94
CA GLU A 29 5.48 -13.14 -7.98
C GLU A 29 4.07 -12.72 -7.56
N ILE A 30 3.98 -11.81 -6.60
CA ILE A 30 2.69 -11.27 -6.15
C ILE A 30 2.17 -10.26 -7.18
N ALA A 31 3.04 -9.33 -7.59
CA ALA A 31 2.66 -8.28 -8.54
C ALA A 31 2.12 -8.87 -9.84
N ASP A 32 2.74 -9.93 -10.34
CA ASP A 32 2.34 -10.59 -11.58
C ASP A 32 0.96 -11.26 -11.50
N ARG A 33 0.50 -11.56 -10.29
CA ARG A 33 -0.81 -12.19 -10.08
C ARG A 33 -1.94 -11.20 -9.86
N LEU A 34 -1.64 -9.92 -9.72
CA LEU A 34 -2.65 -8.88 -9.51
C LEU A 34 -3.26 -8.48 -10.84
N ASP A 35 -4.56 -8.62 -10.98
CA ASP A 35 -5.28 -8.17 -12.17
C ASP A 35 -5.32 -6.66 -12.26
N LEU A 36 -5.39 -5.98 -11.11
CA LEU A 36 -5.35 -4.53 -11.01
C LEU A 36 -4.56 -4.15 -9.76
N ALA A 37 -3.43 -3.50 -9.97
CA ALA A 37 -2.58 -3.00 -8.89
C ALA A 37 -2.63 -1.49 -8.83
N VAL A 38 -2.87 -0.96 -7.64
CA VAL A 38 -2.99 0.48 -7.38
C VAL A 38 -1.93 0.90 -6.36
N TYR A 39 -1.20 1.94 -6.68
CA TYR A 39 -0.23 2.56 -5.78
C TYR A 39 -0.76 3.90 -5.29
N LEU A 40 -0.81 4.08 -3.98
CA LEU A 40 -1.21 5.35 -3.38
C LEU A 40 0.05 6.17 -3.12
N ASP A 41 0.18 7.27 -3.86
CA ASP A 41 1.33 8.16 -3.76
C ASP A 41 1.07 9.25 -2.73
N VAL A 42 1.61 9.05 -1.53
CA VAL A 42 1.46 9.99 -0.43
C VAL A 42 2.83 10.61 -0.13
N PRO A 43 2.95 11.95 -0.12
CA PRO A 43 4.21 12.60 0.20
C PRO A 43 4.78 12.17 1.54
N GLU A 44 6.11 12.14 1.66
CA GLU A 44 6.80 11.67 2.86
C GLU A 44 6.39 12.45 4.12
N ASP A 45 6.27 13.77 4.02
CA ASP A 45 5.87 14.62 5.14
C ASP A 45 4.47 14.28 5.65
N VAL A 46 3.54 13.96 4.74
CA VAL A 46 2.18 13.54 5.10
C VAL A 46 2.20 12.16 5.74
N ARG A 47 3.01 11.24 5.21
CA ARG A 47 3.16 9.90 5.81
C ARG A 47 3.71 9.99 7.23
N LEU A 48 4.70 10.84 7.44
CA LEU A 48 5.27 11.08 8.78
C LEU A 48 4.23 11.65 9.73
N GLU A 49 3.49 12.66 9.31
CA GLU A 49 2.45 13.29 10.13
C GLU A 49 1.38 12.30 10.56
N ARG A 50 0.90 11.49 9.63
CA ARG A 50 -0.09 10.44 9.91
C ARG A 50 0.43 9.40 10.90
N ARG A 51 1.70 9.02 10.75
CA ARG A 51 2.34 8.07 11.65
C ARG A 51 2.47 8.64 13.07
N ILE A 52 2.86 9.91 13.19
CA ILE A 52 2.95 10.57 14.48
C ILE A 52 1.61 10.56 15.19
N LYS A 53 0.55 10.98 14.50
CA LYS A 53 -0.81 10.98 15.07
C LYS A 53 -1.24 9.60 15.53
N ARG A 54 -1.01 8.59 14.73
CA ARG A 54 -1.38 7.21 15.06
C ARG A 54 -0.60 6.70 16.26
N ASP A 55 0.72 6.86 16.28
CA ASP A 55 1.57 6.31 17.33
C ASP A 55 1.35 7.01 18.66
N ILE A 56 1.03 8.31 18.66
CA ILE A 56 0.66 9.03 19.86
C ILE A 56 -0.69 8.54 20.39
N ALA A 57 -1.69 8.46 19.51
CA ALA A 57 -3.05 8.09 19.90
C ALA A 57 -3.17 6.62 20.32
N GLU A 58 -2.53 5.71 19.61
CA GLU A 58 -2.70 4.27 19.82
C GLU A 58 -1.63 3.63 20.69
N ARG A 59 -0.42 4.20 20.74
CA ARG A 59 0.73 3.59 21.39
C ARG A 59 1.39 4.48 22.45
N GLY A 60 0.92 5.69 22.65
CA GLY A 60 1.45 6.61 23.64
C GLY A 60 2.90 7.01 23.43
N ARG A 61 3.40 6.97 22.19
CA ARG A 61 4.79 7.29 21.88
C ARG A 61 5.03 8.80 21.87
N GLU A 62 6.28 9.18 22.17
CA GLU A 62 6.67 10.60 22.07
C GLU A 62 6.88 10.99 20.60
N PRO A 63 6.43 12.19 20.17
CA PRO A 63 6.57 12.63 18.79
C PRO A 63 8.00 12.61 18.27
N ASP A 64 8.97 13.01 19.08
CA ASP A 64 10.38 13.05 18.66
C ASP A 64 10.94 11.64 18.42
N ASP A 65 10.53 10.66 19.20
CA ASP A 65 10.92 9.28 19.00
C ASP A 65 10.34 8.72 17.70
N VAL A 66 9.10 9.08 17.40
CA VAL A 66 8.45 8.67 16.14
C VAL A 66 9.17 9.29 14.94
N ARG A 67 9.51 10.58 15.00
CA ARG A 67 10.23 11.25 13.93
C ARG A 67 11.61 10.64 13.70
N ARG A 68 12.33 10.34 14.76
CA ARG A 68 13.66 9.73 14.67
C ARG A 68 13.57 8.34 14.04
N GLN A 69 12.67 7.51 14.51
CA GLN A 69 12.47 6.18 13.94
C GLN A 69 12.08 6.24 12.46
N PHE A 70 11.21 7.18 12.11
CA PHE A 70 10.79 7.38 10.72
C PHE A 70 12.00 7.72 9.85
N ALA A 71 12.81 8.69 10.25
CA ALA A 71 13.98 9.12 9.49
C ALA A 71 15.05 8.03 9.37
N GLU A 72 15.27 7.27 10.45
CA GLU A 72 16.35 6.26 10.50
C GLU A 72 15.96 4.92 9.87
N THR A 73 14.69 4.57 9.89
CA THR A 73 14.23 3.23 9.48
C THR A 73 13.14 3.28 8.43
N VAL A 74 12.04 3.96 8.69
CA VAL A 74 10.83 3.87 7.86
C VAL A 74 11.04 4.52 6.48
N ALA A 75 11.58 5.73 6.44
CA ALA A 75 11.80 6.44 5.18
C ALA A 75 12.83 5.72 4.29
N PRO A 76 14.00 5.30 4.80
CA PRO A 76 14.94 4.53 4.00
C PRO A 76 14.37 3.21 3.49
N MET A 77 13.58 2.51 4.29
CA MET A 77 12.94 1.27 3.88
C MET A 77 11.90 1.49 2.79
N HIS A 78 11.13 2.57 2.90
CA HIS A 78 10.19 2.97 1.86
C HIS A 78 10.92 3.26 0.54
N ASP A 79 12.00 4.01 0.58
CA ASP A 79 12.78 4.38 -0.59
C ASP A 79 13.42 3.15 -1.25
N ARG A 80 13.70 2.11 -0.48
CA ARG A 80 14.36 0.89 -0.98
C ARG A 80 13.37 -0.19 -1.42
N PHE A 81 12.28 -0.38 -0.68
CA PHE A 81 11.39 -1.53 -0.88
C PHE A 81 9.98 -1.18 -1.36
N VAL A 82 9.61 0.07 -1.41
CA VAL A 82 8.27 0.50 -1.82
C VAL A 82 8.33 1.35 -3.08
N GLU A 83 9.01 2.49 -3.01
CA GLU A 83 9.07 3.48 -4.08
C GLU A 83 9.61 2.92 -5.41
N PRO A 84 10.71 2.13 -5.44
CA PRO A 84 11.25 1.63 -6.71
C PRO A 84 10.30 0.71 -7.47
N PHE A 85 9.32 0.13 -6.79
CA PHE A 85 8.38 -0.83 -7.39
C PHE A 85 7.04 -0.23 -7.79
N ARG A 86 6.85 1.08 -7.61
CA ARG A 86 5.60 1.75 -7.97
C ARG A 86 5.24 1.60 -9.45
N HIS A 87 6.23 1.44 -10.31
CA HIS A 87 6.03 1.23 -11.73
C HIS A 87 5.27 -0.05 -12.06
N ARG A 88 5.20 -1.00 -11.13
CA ARG A 88 4.43 -2.24 -11.29
C ARG A 88 2.93 -2.04 -11.10
N ALA A 89 2.51 -0.88 -10.58
CA ALA A 89 1.09 -0.57 -10.44
C ALA A 89 0.49 -0.17 -11.78
N HIS A 90 -0.74 -0.57 -12.00
CA HIS A 90 -1.51 -0.16 -13.19
C HIS A 90 -1.97 1.29 -13.08
N ARG A 91 -2.19 1.76 -11.87
CA ARG A 91 -2.65 3.12 -11.58
C ARG A 91 -1.97 3.65 -10.32
N THR A 92 -1.39 4.84 -10.43
CA THR A 92 -0.91 5.59 -9.27
C THR A 92 -1.93 6.66 -8.95
N VAL A 93 -2.38 6.70 -7.69
CA VAL A 93 -3.34 7.68 -7.20
C VAL A 93 -2.63 8.67 -6.29
N ALA A 94 -2.68 9.95 -6.65
CA ALA A 94 -2.08 11.00 -5.85
C ALA A 94 -3.00 11.41 -4.69
N LEU A 95 -2.41 11.94 -3.64
CA LEU A 95 -3.13 12.36 -2.43
C LEU A 95 -4.27 13.36 -2.71
N HIS A 96 -4.05 14.27 -3.66
CA HIS A 96 -5.01 15.32 -3.97
C HIS A 96 -6.15 14.87 -4.88
N GLU A 97 -6.11 13.68 -5.44
CA GLU A 97 -7.17 13.20 -6.33
C GLU A 97 -8.47 12.92 -5.55
N ASP A 98 -9.58 13.17 -6.21
CA ASP A 98 -10.88 12.79 -5.67
C ASP A 98 -11.08 11.29 -5.84
N TYR A 99 -11.24 10.58 -4.73
CA TYR A 99 -11.34 9.13 -4.74
C TYR A 99 -12.64 8.60 -5.36
N GLY A 100 -13.70 9.41 -5.42
CA GLY A 100 -14.95 9.00 -6.06
C GLY A 100 -14.75 8.66 -7.54
N PRO A 101 -14.32 9.62 -8.37
CA PRO A 101 -14.02 9.34 -9.77
C PRO A 101 -12.92 8.29 -9.98
N VAL A 102 -11.92 8.25 -9.12
CA VAL A 102 -10.87 7.22 -9.19
C VAL A 102 -11.46 5.83 -8.97
N ALA A 103 -12.33 5.67 -7.97
CA ALA A 103 -13.00 4.40 -7.72
C ALA A 103 -13.82 3.95 -8.92
N ASP A 104 -14.55 4.86 -9.55
CA ASP A 104 -15.33 4.57 -10.76
C ASP A 104 -14.41 4.11 -11.91
N GLU A 105 -13.30 4.78 -12.12
CA GLU A 105 -12.28 4.39 -13.11
C GLU A 105 -11.77 2.98 -12.86
N LEU A 106 -11.44 2.66 -11.60
CA LEU A 106 -10.89 1.36 -11.23
C LEU A 106 -11.93 0.25 -11.41
N ILE A 107 -13.17 0.49 -11.06
CA ILE A 107 -14.25 -0.47 -11.26
C ILE A 107 -14.44 -0.74 -12.75
N GLU A 108 -14.46 0.30 -13.58
CA GLU A 108 -14.57 0.16 -15.02
C GLU A 108 -13.43 -0.66 -15.61
N ARG A 109 -12.19 -0.38 -15.21
CA ARG A 109 -11.02 -1.13 -15.67
C ARG A 109 -11.07 -2.59 -15.22
N LEU A 110 -11.54 -2.86 -14.02
CA LEU A 110 -11.60 -4.22 -13.47
C LEU A 110 -12.56 -5.10 -14.27
N PHE A 111 -13.65 -4.53 -14.77
CA PHE A 111 -14.67 -5.25 -15.55
C PHE A 111 -14.49 -5.11 -17.05
N ASP A 112 -13.46 -4.46 -17.53
CA ASP A 112 -13.09 -4.36 -18.94
C ASP A 112 -11.84 -5.22 -19.22
N PRO A 113 -12.00 -6.42 -19.80
CA PRO A 113 -10.86 -7.27 -20.07
C PRO A 113 -9.81 -6.65 -20.99
N SER A 114 -10.22 -5.78 -21.91
CA SER A 114 -9.28 -5.13 -22.83
C SER A 114 -8.39 -4.11 -22.13
N ALA A 115 -8.89 -3.44 -21.08
CA ALA A 115 -8.11 -2.49 -20.31
C ALA A 115 -7.03 -3.18 -19.45
N LEU A 116 -7.28 -4.41 -19.02
CA LEU A 116 -6.35 -5.19 -18.19
C LEU A 116 -5.37 -6.05 -19.01
N ALA A 117 -5.68 -6.29 -20.27
CA ALA A 117 -4.89 -7.15 -21.14
C ALA A 117 -3.66 -6.45 -21.75
N SER A 118 -3.53 -5.15 -21.55
CA SER A 118 -2.41 -4.37 -22.09
C SER A 118 -1.16 -4.45 -21.24
#